data_82b9037cf5c79f278ff00b7fb9eaa310
#
_entry.id   82b9037cf5c79f278ff00b7fb9eaa310
#
_cell.length_a   1.000
_cell.length_b   1.000
_cell.length_c   1.000
_cell.angle_alpha   90.00
_cell.angle_beta   90.00
_cell.angle_gamma   90.00
#
_symmetry.space_group_name_H-M   'P 1'
#
loop_
_entity.id
_entity.type
_entity.pdbx_description
1 polymer ?
#
loop_
_entity_poly.entity_id
_entity_poly.type
_entity_poly.pdbx_seq_one_letter_code
_entity_poly.pdbx_strand_id
1 'polypeptide(L)'
;MPSAITMKSGKLSVPADPIIPFIEGDGTGPDIWKASVRVMDAAVAKASGGKCKIHWHEVLAGEKAFNKTGSWLPDQTLADFRQYLVGIKGPLTTPVGGGIRSLNVALRQMLDLYVCLRPVRWFKGVPSPVKRPQDCDMTIFRENTEDIYAGIEMAAGTADAQKMLDFIAKEFPKDFAKIRFGTQAKTAEFAKAAMDGHDTPDDSKVMVGIGIKPVSTMGSQRLMWAAIEFALKEKKRSVTIVHKGNIMKFTEGAFKDWCYSLAQEHFRDKVVTERESWILGNKESSASMTSEANAKAIDPGFDMMTPDQKAKIVKEVDGVIKSLWATHGDGKWKKMLLIKDSIADITLQQVLTRPKDFDVIACMNLNGDYLSDALAAQIGGIGIAPGANINYVTGHAIFEATHGTAPKYANLDQVNPGSVILSGEMMLRYMGGGGAAEGKVWTDAADLIIKGMDGAISAKTVTYDFERLMKAEGDTSVKKVKCSEFADAVISHM
;
A
#
# COMPACT_ATOMS: atom_id res chain seq x y z
N MET A 1 2.77 -9.60 -34.34
CA MET A 1 3.79 -8.54 -34.10
C MET A 1 3.56 -7.97 -32.71
N PRO A 2 4.62 -7.72 -31.94
CA PRO A 2 4.49 -7.10 -30.61
C PRO A 2 3.74 -5.78 -30.67
N SER A 3 2.87 -5.53 -29.69
CA SER A 3 2.06 -4.32 -29.63
C SER A 3 1.83 -3.84 -28.20
N ALA A 4 1.51 -2.55 -28.07
CA ALA A 4 1.25 -1.94 -26.76
C ALA A 4 -0.08 -2.43 -26.16
N ILE A 5 -0.12 -2.51 -24.84
CA ILE A 5 -1.37 -2.58 -24.08
C ILE A 5 -2.09 -1.25 -24.20
N THR A 6 -3.40 -1.26 -24.34
CA THR A 6 -4.20 -0.04 -24.48
C THR A 6 -5.42 -0.05 -23.55
N MET A 7 -5.95 1.13 -23.24
CA MET A 7 -7.25 1.28 -22.56
C MET A 7 -8.37 1.43 -23.56
N LYS A 8 -9.41 0.61 -23.45
CA LYS A 8 -10.63 0.69 -24.26
C LYS A 8 -11.85 0.65 -23.34
N SER A 9 -12.64 1.71 -23.36
CA SER A 9 -13.86 1.80 -22.52
C SER A 9 -13.62 1.46 -21.05
N GLY A 10 -12.55 2.00 -20.45
CA GLY A 10 -12.20 1.80 -19.04
C GLY A 10 -11.63 0.41 -18.71
N LYS A 11 -11.28 -0.42 -19.70
CA LYS A 11 -10.67 -1.74 -19.52
C LYS A 11 -9.39 -1.86 -20.30
N LEU A 12 -8.43 -2.62 -19.76
CA LEU A 12 -7.22 -2.97 -20.48
C LEU A 12 -7.54 -3.90 -21.67
N SER A 13 -6.98 -3.56 -22.81
CA SER A 13 -6.93 -4.43 -23.99
C SER A 13 -5.51 -4.94 -24.14
N VAL A 14 -5.28 -6.20 -23.80
CA VAL A 14 -3.95 -6.83 -23.75
C VAL A 14 -3.80 -7.72 -24.99
N PRO A 15 -2.82 -7.45 -25.86
CA PRO A 15 -2.55 -8.29 -27.02
C PRO A 15 -1.89 -9.62 -26.60
N ALA A 16 -1.85 -10.60 -27.52
CA ALA A 16 -1.17 -11.86 -27.27
C ALA A 16 0.36 -11.70 -27.08
N ASP A 17 0.93 -10.69 -27.75
CA ASP A 17 2.35 -10.37 -27.71
C ASP A 17 2.55 -8.93 -27.18
N PRO A 18 2.31 -8.67 -25.86
CA PRO A 18 2.43 -7.32 -25.30
C PRO A 18 3.88 -6.89 -25.18
N ILE A 19 4.15 -5.59 -25.41
CA ILE A 19 5.41 -4.96 -25.06
C ILE A 19 5.29 -4.47 -23.61
N ILE A 20 6.20 -4.93 -22.74
CA ILE A 20 6.26 -4.57 -21.33
C ILE A 20 7.60 -3.91 -21.02
N PRO A 21 7.62 -2.60 -20.71
CA PRO A 21 8.82 -1.95 -20.23
C PRO A 21 9.24 -2.51 -18.86
N PHE A 22 10.54 -2.71 -18.69
CA PHE A 22 11.10 -3.12 -17.42
C PHE A 22 12.34 -2.31 -17.04
N ILE A 23 12.51 -2.10 -15.75
CA ILE A 23 13.74 -1.58 -15.14
C ILE A 23 14.38 -2.72 -14.37
N GLU A 24 15.59 -3.10 -14.76
CA GLU A 24 16.33 -4.19 -14.11
C GLU A 24 16.55 -3.91 -12.62
N GLY A 25 16.84 -2.64 -12.28
CA GLY A 25 17.11 -2.19 -10.92
C GLY A 25 18.60 -2.13 -10.59
N ASP A 26 18.90 -1.64 -9.40
CA ASP A 26 20.25 -1.45 -8.88
C ASP A 26 20.59 -2.55 -7.85
N GLY A 27 21.89 -2.68 -7.53
CA GLY A 27 22.36 -3.64 -6.54
C GLY A 27 22.02 -5.09 -6.91
N THR A 28 21.13 -5.73 -6.17
CA THR A 28 20.66 -7.10 -6.43
C THR A 28 19.63 -7.18 -7.57
N GLY A 29 19.20 -6.05 -8.13
CA GLY A 29 18.21 -5.98 -9.19
C GLY A 29 18.51 -6.90 -10.39
N PRO A 30 19.73 -6.89 -10.97
CA PRO A 30 20.08 -7.76 -12.10
C PRO A 30 19.95 -9.25 -11.80
N ASP A 31 20.36 -9.73 -10.63
CA ASP A 31 20.22 -11.14 -10.24
C ASP A 31 18.75 -11.53 -10.14
N ILE A 32 17.96 -10.69 -9.45
CA ILE A 32 16.52 -10.90 -9.22
C ILE A 32 15.75 -10.85 -10.54
N TRP A 33 16.05 -9.88 -11.38
CA TRP A 33 15.37 -9.74 -12.68
C TRP A 33 15.63 -10.95 -13.58
N LYS A 34 16.89 -11.36 -13.70
CA LYS A 34 17.30 -12.53 -14.50
C LYS A 34 16.59 -13.82 -14.07
N ALA A 35 16.36 -13.99 -12.77
CA ALA A 35 15.60 -15.11 -12.23
C ALA A 35 14.11 -14.96 -12.51
N SER A 36 13.54 -13.80 -12.23
CA SER A 36 12.08 -13.56 -12.27
C SER A 36 11.51 -13.57 -13.67
N VAL A 37 12.23 -13.03 -14.66
CA VAL A 37 11.77 -13.01 -16.07
C VAL A 37 11.56 -14.42 -16.60
N ARG A 38 12.44 -15.38 -16.24
CA ARG A 38 12.31 -16.78 -16.64
C ARG A 38 11.05 -17.44 -16.08
N VAL A 39 10.70 -17.10 -14.84
CA VAL A 39 9.47 -17.60 -14.18
C VAL A 39 8.22 -17.06 -14.89
N MET A 40 8.19 -15.75 -15.18
CA MET A 40 7.07 -15.13 -15.89
C MET A 40 6.91 -15.68 -17.32
N ASP A 41 7.99 -15.80 -18.07
CA ASP A 41 7.96 -16.36 -19.42
C ASP A 41 7.52 -17.81 -19.46
N ALA A 42 7.99 -18.64 -18.51
CA ALA A 42 7.58 -20.03 -18.38
C ALA A 42 6.07 -20.17 -18.04
N ALA A 43 5.57 -19.32 -17.13
CA ALA A 43 4.17 -19.30 -16.76
C ALA A 43 3.26 -18.92 -17.94
N VAL A 44 3.62 -17.87 -18.68
CA VAL A 44 2.87 -17.40 -19.86
C VAL A 44 2.92 -18.43 -20.98
N ALA A 45 4.07 -19.03 -21.26
CA ALA A 45 4.21 -20.08 -22.29
C ALA A 45 3.33 -21.30 -21.93
N LYS A 46 3.36 -21.73 -20.67
CA LYS A 46 2.56 -22.88 -20.19
C LYS A 46 1.05 -22.59 -20.22
N ALA A 47 0.61 -21.44 -19.72
CA ALA A 47 -0.81 -21.07 -19.70
C ALA A 47 -1.40 -20.89 -21.11
N SER A 48 -0.61 -20.37 -22.05
CA SER A 48 -1.05 -20.10 -23.43
C SER A 48 -0.84 -21.27 -24.40
N GLY A 49 -0.13 -22.33 -23.99
CA GLY A 49 0.36 -23.36 -24.90
C GLY A 49 1.29 -22.80 -25.98
N GLY A 50 2.09 -21.79 -25.61
CA GLY A 50 3.05 -21.11 -26.48
C GLY A 50 2.45 -20.06 -27.45
N LYS A 51 1.16 -19.72 -27.29
CA LYS A 51 0.46 -18.76 -28.17
C LYS A 51 0.66 -17.31 -27.78
N CYS A 52 1.05 -17.03 -26.52
CA CYS A 52 1.34 -15.69 -26.02
C CYS A 52 2.80 -15.58 -25.61
N LYS A 53 3.38 -14.40 -25.81
CA LYS A 53 4.77 -14.09 -25.43
C LYS A 53 4.91 -12.64 -25.02
N ILE A 54 5.51 -12.37 -23.86
CA ILE A 54 5.86 -11.01 -23.47
C ILE A 54 7.11 -10.55 -24.21
N HIS A 55 7.06 -9.35 -24.76
CA HIS A 55 8.20 -8.66 -25.32
C HIS A 55 8.75 -7.64 -24.33
N TRP A 56 9.80 -8.02 -23.64
CA TRP A 56 10.44 -7.19 -22.62
C TRP A 56 11.22 -6.04 -23.27
N HIS A 57 10.91 -4.82 -22.86
CA HIS A 57 11.55 -3.59 -23.34
C HIS A 57 12.31 -2.94 -22.19
N GLU A 58 13.65 -3.01 -22.20
CA GLU A 58 14.45 -2.40 -21.15
C GLU A 58 14.37 -0.88 -21.21
N VAL A 59 13.99 -0.24 -20.09
CA VAL A 59 14.04 1.19 -19.86
C VAL A 59 14.96 1.50 -18.68
N LEU A 60 15.59 2.65 -18.68
CA LEU A 60 16.69 2.95 -17.78
C LEU A 60 16.22 3.82 -16.60
N ALA A 61 16.57 3.41 -15.37
CA ALA A 61 16.50 4.24 -14.17
C ALA A 61 17.58 3.81 -13.17
N GLY A 62 17.89 4.65 -12.19
CA GLY A 62 18.88 4.37 -11.16
C GLY A 62 20.32 4.53 -11.61
N GLU A 63 21.22 3.77 -10.99
CA GLU A 63 22.67 3.84 -11.23
C GLU A 63 23.02 3.50 -12.69
N LYS A 64 22.36 2.48 -13.27
CA LYS A 64 22.57 2.08 -14.66
C LYS A 64 22.21 3.21 -15.64
N ALA A 65 21.14 3.95 -15.36
CA ALA A 65 20.74 5.11 -16.16
C ALA A 65 21.76 6.24 -16.03
N PHE A 66 22.15 6.58 -14.81
CA PHE A 66 23.12 7.65 -14.55
C PHE A 66 24.45 7.38 -15.24
N ASN A 67 24.96 6.16 -15.13
CA ASN A 67 26.23 5.77 -15.78
C ASN A 67 26.19 5.82 -17.30
N LYS A 68 25.01 5.59 -17.92
CA LYS A 68 24.86 5.59 -19.38
C LYS A 68 24.50 6.97 -19.96
N THR A 69 23.74 7.77 -19.23
CA THR A 69 23.09 8.97 -19.77
C THR A 69 23.37 10.25 -18.99
N GLY A 70 23.93 10.15 -17.77
CA GLY A 70 24.09 11.27 -16.84
C GLY A 70 22.78 11.64 -16.10
N SER A 71 21.68 10.94 -16.36
CA SER A 71 20.38 11.15 -15.69
C SER A 71 19.98 9.92 -14.88
N TRP A 72 19.53 10.12 -13.64
CA TRP A 72 18.99 9.04 -12.81
C TRP A 72 17.63 8.50 -13.29
N LEU A 73 16.87 9.36 -13.99
CA LEU A 73 15.57 9.01 -14.58
C LEU A 73 15.45 9.75 -15.91
N PRO A 74 15.83 9.13 -17.04
CA PRO A 74 15.70 9.72 -18.36
C PRO A 74 14.24 9.96 -18.76
N ASP A 75 13.96 11.04 -19.49
CA ASP A 75 12.61 11.36 -19.99
C ASP A 75 12.05 10.27 -20.90
N GLN A 76 12.90 9.56 -21.63
CA GLN A 76 12.51 8.43 -22.48
C GLN A 76 11.87 7.31 -21.66
N THR A 77 12.36 7.03 -20.44
CA THR A 77 11.78 6.03 -19.55
C THR A 77 10.32 6.38 -19.19
N LEU A 78 10.04 7.64 -18.92
CA LEU A 78 8.67 8.11 -18.66
C LEU A 78 7.80 8.04 -19.92
N ALA A 79 8.36 8.38 -21.09
CA ALA A 79 7.66 8.28 -22.36
C ALA A 79 7.26 6.82 -22.67
N ASP A 80 8.18 5.88 -22.43
CA ASP A 80 7.93 4.45 -22.64
C ASP A 80 6.85 3.91 -21.71
N PHE A 81 6.88 4.25 -20.41
CA PHE A 81 5.80 3.86 -19.49
C PHE A 81 4.46 4.47 -19.90
N ARG A 82 4.43 5.73 -20.37
CA ARG A 82 3.18 6.34 -20.89
C ARG A 82 2.67 5.63 -22.13
N GLN A 83 3.55 5.19 -23.01
CA GLN A 83 3.19 4.52 -24.26
C GLN A 83 2.67 3.09 -24.03
N TYR A 84 3.33 2.32 -23.15
CA TYR A 84 3.06 0.89 -22.99
C TYR A 84 2.15 0.54 -21.79
N LEU A 85 1.80 1.52 -20.97
CA LEU A 85 0.90 1.48 -19.82
C LEU A 85 1.35 0.58 -18.66
N VAL A 86 1.73 -0.65 -18.90
CA VAL A 86 2.02 -1.66 -17.87
C VAL A 86 3.51 -2.01 -17.91
N GLY A 87 4.18 -1.93 -16.78
CA GLY A 87 5.58 -2.31 -16.67
C GLY A 87 5.96 -2.86 -15.30
N ILE A 88 7.21 -3.29 -15.17
CA ILE A 88 7.74 -3.89 -13.95
C ILE A 88 9.15 -3.36 -13.67
N LYS A 89 9.53 -3.27 -12.41
CA LYS A 89 10.87 -2.82 -12.03
C LYS A 89 11.45 -3.56 -10.83
N GLY A 90 12.76 -3.69 -10.84
CA GLY A 90 13.55 -4.06 -9.68
C GLY A 90 13.73 -2.89 -8.68
N PRO A 91 14.49 -3.11 -7.61
CA PRO A 91 14.79 -2.09 -6.60
C PRO A 91 15.66 -0.98 -7.20
N LEU A 92 15.45 0.27 -6.76
CA LEU A 92 16.24 1.43 -7.19
C LEU A 92 16.93 2.10 -6.02
N THR A 93 18.17 2.51 -6.23
CA THR A 93 18.93 3.32 -5.29
C THR A 93 18.42 4.76 -5.33
N THR A 94 18.15 5.33 -4.15
CA THR A 94 17.97 6.78 -4.02
C THR A 94 19.31 7.38 -3.62
N PRO A 95 19.90 8.29 -4.42
CA PRO A 95 21.16 8.93 -4.07
C PRO A 95 21.07 9.66 -2.72
N VAL A 96 22.02 9.40 -1.83
CA VAL A 96 22.12 10.08 -0.54
C VAL A 96 22.88 11.39 -0.76
N GLY A 97 22.20 12.53 -0.55
CA GLY A 97 22.77 13.87 -0.71
C GLY A 97 22.31 14.59 -1.98
N GLY A 98 22.36 15.93 -1.97
CA GLY A 98 22.07 16.75 -3.15
C GLY A 98 20.60 17.00 -3.50
N GLY A 99 19.65 16.71 -2.60
CA GLY A 99 18.24 17.07 -2.80
C GLY A 99 17.49 16.26 -3.86
N ILE A 100 18.06 15.12 -4.31
CA ILE A 100 17.41 14.23 -5.28
C ILE A 100 16.31 13.45 -4.56
N ARG A 101 15.06 13.59 -5.02
CA ARG A 101 13.93 12.83 -4.52
C ARG A 101 14.06 11.35 -4.90
N SER A 102 13.45 10.49 -4.10
CA SER A 102 13.34 9.06 -4.41
C SER A 102 12.81 8.84 -5.83
N LEU A 103 13.54 8.07 -6.64
CA LEU A 103 13.14 7.74 -8.01
C LEU A 103 11.79 7.01 -8.05
N ASN A 104 11.50 6.20 -7.03
CA ASN A 104 10.21 5.54 -6.88
C ASN A 104 9.08 6.57 -6.71
N VAL A 105 9.28 7.58 -5.86
CA VAL A 105 8.31 8.67 -5.66
C VAL A 105 8.14 9.48 -6.94
N ALA A 106 9.23 9.78 -7.65
CA ALA A 106 9.17 10.50 -8.93
C ALA A 106 8.30 9.75 -9.97
N LEU A 107 8.52 8.45 -10.17
CA LEU A 107 7.71 7.62 -11.08
C LEU A 107 6.22 7.63 -10.69
N ARG A 108 5.91 7.47 -9.40
CA ARG A 108 4.53 7.48 -8.89
C ARG A 108 3.83 8.80 -9.15
N GLN A 109 4.50 9.93 -8.92
CA GLN A 109 3.93 11.26 -9.12
C GLN A 109 3.82 11.63 -10.61
N MET A 110 4.86 11.40 -11.41
CA MET A 110 4.90 11.80 -12.83
C MET A 110 3.95 10.99 -13.72
N LEU A 111 3.57 9.79 -13.30
CA LEU A 111 2.58 8.94 -13.97
C LEU A 111 1.23 8.91 -13.24
N ASP A 112 1.08 9.70 -12.17
CA ASP A 112 -0.10 9.75 -11.30
C ASP A 112 -0.59 8.36 -10.86
N LEU A 113 0.33 7.51 -10.42
CA LEU A 113 0.03 6.16 -9.93
C LEU A 113 -0.51 6.24 -8.51
N TYR A 114 -1.75 6.64 -8.36
CA TYR A 114 -2.34 7.06 -7.08
C TYR A 114 -2.64 5.94 -6.07
N VAL A 115 -2.60 4.68 -6.49
CA VAL A 115 -2.73 3.52 -5.61
C VAL A 115 -1.41 2.78 -5.54
N CYS A 116 -0.85 2.63 -4.35
CA CYS A 116 0.15 1.62 -4.07
C CYS A 116 -0.55 0.40 -3.48
N LEU A 117 -0.61 -0.67 -4.26
CA LEU A 117 -1.28 -1.93 -3.92
C LEU A 117 -0.25 -2.92 -3.36
N ARG A 118 -0.46 -3.38 -2.14
CA ARG A 118 0.45 -4.33 -1.46
C ARG A 118 -0.36 -5.47 -0.84
N PRO A 119 -0.52 -6.61 -1.54
CA PRO A 119 -1.09 -7.81 -0.96
C PRO A 119 -0.08 -8.45 0.00
N VAL A 120 -0.58 -8.93 1.13
CA VAL A 120 0.20 -9.62 2.16
C VAL A 120 -0.42 -10.99 2.34
N ARG A 121 0.32 -12.03 1.95
CA ARG A 121 -0.11 -13.42 1.98
C ARG A 121 1.02 -14.32 2.46
N TRP A 122 0.71 -15.20 3.41
CA TRP A 122 1.67 -16.20 3.85
C TRP A 122 1.67 -17.43 2.93
N PHE A 123 2.84 -17.96 2.63
CA PHE A 123 3.06 -19.21 1.91
C PHE A 123 3.34 -20.33 2.89
N LYS A 124 2.69 -21.48 2.70
CA LYS A 124 2.82 -22.60 3.61
C LYS A 124 4.27 -23.08 3.73
N GLY A 125 4.78 -23.09 4.96
CA GLY A 125 6.15 -23.51 5.24
C GLY A 125 7.14 -22.36 5.40
N VAL A 126 6.76 -21.12 5.11
CA VAL A 126 7.60 -19.95 5.40
C VAL A 126 7.62 -19.71 6.91
N PRO A 127 8.80 -19.63 7.54
CA PRO A 127 8.93 -19.29 8.96
C PRO A 127 8.37 -17.90 9.26
N SER A 128 7.71 -17.76 10.40
CA SER A 128 7.05 -16.52 10.78
C SER A 128 7.18 -16.26 12.28
N PRO A 129 7.35 -15.00 12.70
CA PRO A 129 7.38 -14.64 14.11
C PRO A 129 6.01 -14.75 14.80
N VAL A 130 4.92 -14.95 14.04
CA VAL A 130 3.57 -15.08 14.59
C VAL A 130 3.10 -16.54 14.61
N LYS A 131 2.25 -16.88 15.59
CA LYS A 131 1.80 -18.27 15.79
C LYS A 131 0.92 -18.82 14.67
N ARG A 132 0.18 -17.94 13.98
CA ARG A 132 -0.79 -18.32 12.93
C ARG A 132 -0.67 -17.41 11.71
N PRO A 133 0.45 -17.47 10.98
CA PRO A 133 0.68 -16.61 9.82
C PRO A 133 -0.33 -16.84 8.69
N GLN A 134 -0.92 -18.03 8.59
CA GLN A 134 -1.98 -18.36 7.64
C GLN A 134 -3.25 -17.52 7.82
N ASP A 135 -3.43 -16.87 8.97
CA ASP A 135 -4.55 -15.96 9.23
C ASP A 135 -4.29 -14.55 8.63
N CYS A 136 -3.08 -14.28 8.17
CA CYS A 136 -2.69 -13.02 7.53
C CYS A 136 -2.91 -13.13 6.01
N ASP A 137 -4.05 -12.61 5.54
CA ASP A 137 -4.39 -12.46 4.12
C ASP A 137 -5.07 -11.11 3.93
N MET A 138 -4.26 -10.08 3.70
CA MET A 138 -4.71 -8.70 3.63
C MET A 138 -4.21 -8.03 2.37
N THR A 139 -4.95 -7.04 1.88
CA THR A 139 -4.51 -6.21 0.76
C THR A 139 -4.54 -4.74 1.16
N ILE A 140 -3.39 -4.08 1.11
CA ILE A 140 -3.26 -2.67 1.45
C ILE A 140 -3.41 -1.82 0.18
N PHE A 141 -4.33 -0.86 0.22
CA PHE A 141 -4.48 0.26 -0.69
C PHE A 141 -3.88 1.48 0.00
N ARG A 142 -2.64 1.77 -0.31
CA ARG A 142 -1.88 2.91 0.19
C ARG A 142 -2.03 4.08 -0.76
N GLU A 143 -2.43 5.25 -0.27
CA GLU A 143 -2.34 6.49 -1.03
C GLU A 143 -0.88 6.72 -1.46
N ASN A 144 -0.67 7.27 -2.64
CA ASN A 144 0.65 7.19 -3.26
C ASN A 144 1.18 8.53 -3.82
N THR A 145 0.42 9.61 -3.73
CA THR A 145 0.73 10.89 -4.38
C THR A 145 0.76 12.09 -3.44
N GLU A 146 0.15 11.98 -2.29
CA GLU A 146 0.00 13.02 -1.28
C GLU A 146 0.70 12.63 0.05
N ASP A 147 0.24 13.18 1.15
CA ASP A 147 0.79 12.99 2.48
C ASP A 147 2.17 13.64 2.60
N ILE A 148 2.95 13.28 3.59
CA ILE A 148 4.33 13.76 3.75
C ILE A 148 5.24 13.38 2.58
N TYR A 149 4.86 12.35 1.81
CA TYR A 149 5.55 11.93 0.59
C TYR A 149 5.43 12.94 -0.57
N ALA A 150 4.59 13.98 -0.44
CA ALA A 150 4.62 15.14 -1.34
C ALA A 150 5.98 15.84 -1.31
N GLY A 151 6.79 15.65 -0.24
CA GLY A 151 8.15 16.13 -0.12
C GLY A 151 8.23 17.66 -0.02
N ILE A 152 7.23 18.28 0.62
CA ILE A 152 7.22 19.72 0.87
C ILE A 152 7.87 19.95 2.23
N GLU A 153 9.18 20.17 2.23
CA GLU A 153 9.98 20.29 3.45
C GLU A 153 10.98 21.46 3.36
N MET A 154 11.21 22.10 4.46
CA MET A 154 12.23 23.14 4.66
C MET A 154 13.18 22.71 5.75
N ALA A 155 14.46 22.66 5.43
CA ALA A 155 15.49 22.24 6.38
C ALA A 155 15.70 23.29 7.48
N ALA A 156 15.94 22.82 8.69
CA ALA A 156 16.22 23.67 9.83
C ALA A 156 17.38 24.65 9.57
N GLY A 157 17.27 25.89 10.03
CA GLY A 157 18.27 26.93 9.88
C GLY A 157 18.41 27.55 8.48
N THR A 158 17.56 27.13 7.52
CA THR A 158 17.54 27.70 6.16
C THR A 158 16.65 28.94 6.08
N ALA A 159 16.91 29.80 5.09
CA ALA A 159 16.10 30.99 4.83
C ALA A 159 14.64 30.67 4.53
N ASP A 160 14.37 29.53 3.87
CA ASP A 160 13.01 29.11 3.53
C ASP A 160 12.24 28.60 4.75
N ALA A 161 12.90 27.86 5.66
CA ALA A 161 12.31 27.52 6.95
C ALA A 161 11.98 28.76 7.77
N GLN A 162 12.87 29.75 7.80
CA GLN A 162 12.63 31.01 8.52
C GLN A 162 11.45 31.79 7.92
N LYS A 163 11.37 31.92 6.58
CA LYS A 163 10.22 32.57 5.91
C LYS A 163 8.89 31.88 6.27
N MET A 164 8.87 30.54 6.32
CA MET A 164 7.67 29.81 6.70
C MET A 164 7.31 30.04 8.17
N LEU A 165 8.28 30.05 9.07
CA LEU A 165 8.07 30.37 10.49
C LEU A 165 7.51 31.77 10.66
N ASP A 166 8.10 32.76 9.99
CA ASP A 166 7.65 34.16 10.02
C ASP A 166 6.23 34.31 9.49
N PHE A 167 5.91 33.62 8.41
CA PHE A 167 4.54 33.55 7.85
C PHE A 167 3.55 32.98 8.86
N ILE A 168 3.85 31.83 9.47
CA ILE A 168 2.98 31.20 10.46
C ILE A 168 2.85 32.09 11.69
N ALA A 169 3.95 32.73 12.15
CA ALA A 169 3.93 33.64 13.29
C ALA A 169 3.01 34.83 13.06
N LYS A 170 3.05 35.40 11.85
CA LYS A 170 2.26 36.54 11.45
C LYS A 170 0.80 36.24 11.24
N GLU A 171 0.52 35.22 10.43
CA GLU A 171 -0.86 34.90 9.96
C GLU A 171 -1.60 33.95 10.91
N PHE A 172 -0.89 33.07 11.62
CA PHE A 172 -1.43 32.04 12.50
C PHE A 172 -0.75 32.05 13.89
N PRO A 173 -0.77 33.14 14.64
CA PRO A 173 0.03 33.30 15.89
C PRO A 173 -0.33 32.25 16.95
N LYS A 174 -1.58 31.81 17.03
CA LYS A 174 -2.02 30.76 17.96
C LYS A 174 -1.43 29.39 17.62
N ASP A 175 -1.22 29.11 16.33
CA ASP A 175 -0.61 27.85 15.88
C ASP A 175 0.91 27.92 15.95
N PHE A 176 1.49 29.07 15.64
CA PHE A 176 2.93 29.31 15.85
C PHE A 176 3.34 29.08 17.31
N ALA A 177 2.52 29.49 18.27
CA ALA A 177 2.79 29.28 19.69
C ALA A 177 2.92 27.77 20.08
N LYS A 178 2.42 26.86 19.25
CA LYS A 178 2.55 25.39 19.42
C LYS A 178 3.91 24.87 18.92
N ILE A 179 4.64 25.65 18.13
CA ILE A 179 6.01 25.33 17.70
C ILE A 179 6.94 25.63 18.87
N ARG A 180 7.29 24.58 19.62
CA ARG A 180 7.91 24.70 20.95
C ARG A 180 9.22 25.51 20.93
N PHE A 181 10.05 25.32 19.92
CA PHE A 181 11.35 25.99 19.76
C PHE A 181 11.38 26.93 18.53
N GLY A 182 10.23 27.50 18.19
CA GLY A 182 10.08 28.40 17.04
C GLY A 182 10.72 29.77 17.20
N THR A 183 11.37 30.07 18.35
CA THR A 183 12.13 31.29 18.58
C THR A 183 13.44 30.99 19.31
N GLN A 184 14.47 31.79 19.06
CA GLN A 184 15.75 31.68 19.77
C GLN A 184 15.58 31.84 21.30
N ALA A 185 14.75 32.78 21.75
CA ALA A 185 14.49 33.01 23.17
C ALA A 185 13.98 31.73 23.89
N LYS A 186 13.04 31.00 23.29
CA LYS A 186 12.53 29.74 23.86
C LYS A 186 13.60 28.65 23.88
N THR A 187 14.42 28.57 22.83
CA THR A 187 15.53 27.60 22.77
C THR A 187 16.55 27.88 23.86
N ALA A 188 16.97 29.14 24.02
CA ALA A 188 17.93 29.56 25.05
C ALA A 188 17.39 29.34 26.48
N GLU A 189 16.12 29.67 26.72
CA GLU A 189 15.45 29.41 28.01
C GLU A 189 15.47 27.92 28.37
N PHE A 190 15.13 27.05 27.42
CA PHE A 190 15.13 25.61 27.66
C PHE A 190 16.54 25.06 27.86
N ALA A 191 17.51 25.48 27.05
CA ALA A 191 18.90 25.03 27.18
C ALA A 191 19.46 25.38 28.55
N LYS A 192 19.22 26.64 29.05
CA LYS A 192 19.60 27.05 30.38
C LYS A 192 18.97 26.23 31.49
N ALA A 193 17.72 25.86 31.35
CA ALA A 193 16.96 25.12 32.37
C ALA A 193 17.22 23.62 32.40
N ALA A 194 17.41 22.99 31.25
CA ALA A 194 17.42 21.51 31.11
C ALA A 194 18.76 20.93 30.69
N MET A 195 19.67 21.74 30.14
CA MET A 195 20.97 21.28 29.63
C MET A 195 22.15 21.83 30.44
N ASP A 196 21.90 22.37 31.64
CA ASP A 196 22.90 22.87 32.57
C ASP A 196 23.92 23.87 31.93
N GLY A 197 23.42 24.73 31.05
CA GLY A 197 24.25 25.74 30.37
C GLY A 197 25.09 25.19 29.21
N HIS A 198 24.92 23.96 28.81
CA HIS A 198 25.55 23.42 27.59
C HIS A 198 25.03 24.18 26.38
N ASP A 199 25.96 24.63 25.55
CA ASP A 199 25.63 25.35 24.31
C ASP A 199 24.79 24.45 23.39
N THR A 200 23.66 24.99 22.94
CA THR A 200 22.96 24.38 21.81
C THR A 200 23.76 24.63 20.54
N PRO A 201 23.87 23.67 19.63
CA PRO A 201 24.56 23.91 18.37
C PRO A 201 23.91 25.12 17.65
N ASP A 202 24.63 26.20 17.46
CA ASP A 202 24.21 27.41 16.76
C ASP A 202 23.02 28.18 17.38
N ASP A 203 23.30 28.93 18.47
CA ASP A 203 22.37 29.87 19.13
C ASP A 203 21.89 31.04 18.24
N SER A 204 22.52 31.25 17.08
CA SER A 204 22.23 32.37 16.20
C SER A 204 20.99 32.19 15.31
N LYS A 205 20.44 30.98 15.21
CA LYS A 205 19.34 30.63 14.31
C LYS A 205 18.26 29.79 14.98
N VAL A 206 17.03 29.89 14.46
CA VAL A 206 15.97 28.96 14.82
C VAL A 206 16.15 27.63 14.05
N MET A 207 16.46 26.58 14.79
CA MET A 207 16.76 25.24 14.24
C MET A 207 15.51 24.36 14.24
N VAL A 208 14.49 24.75 13.45
CA VAL A 208 13.24 24.00 13.28
C VAL A 208 13.06 23.66 11.81
N GLY A 209 12.98 22.36 11.51
CA GLY A 209 12.56 21.86 10.20
C GLY A 209 11.03 21.87 10.10
N ILE A 210 10.50 22.16 8.93
CA ILE A 210 9.05 22.20 8.66
C ILE A 210 8.71 21.27 7.50
N GLY A 211 7.70 20.43 7.71
CA GLY A 211 7.10 19.60 6.66
C GLY A 211 5.61 19.89 6.52
N ILE A 212 5.08 19.85 5.30
CA ILE A 212 3.67 20.04 5.01
C ILE A 212 3.07 18.70 4.57
N LYS A 213 1.95 18.34 5.20
CA LYS A 213 1.17 17.14 4.92
C LYS A 213 -0.12 17.49 4.16
N PRO A 214 -0.11 17.54 2.82
CA PRO A 214 -1.33 17.75 2.04
C PRO A 214 -2.17 16.47 2.02
N VAL A 215 -3.48 16.62 2.19
CA VAL A 215 -4.47 15.54 2.04
C VAL A 215 -5.69 16.15 1.36
N SER A 216 -6.09 15.62 0.21
CA SER A 216 -7.20 16.15 -0.57
C SER A 216 -8.41 15.21 -0.58
N THR A 217 -9.58 15.79 -0.83
CA THR A 217 -10.81 15.03 -1.04
C THR A 217 -10.66 14.08 -2.23
N MET A 218 -10.13 14.58 -3.35
CA MET A 218 -9.98 13.79 -4.58
C MET A 218 -8.98 12.64 -4.38
N GLY A 219 -7.81 12.88 -3.78
CA GLY A 219 -6.83 11.85 -3.48
C GLY A 219 -7.39 10.74 -2.59
N SER A 220 -8.14 11.14 -1.55
CA SER A 220 -8.80 10.22 -0.61
C SER A 220 -9.90 9.40 -1.29
N GLN A 221 -10.77 10.05 -2.05
CA GLN A 221 -11.91 9.40 -2.68
C GLN A 221 -11.50 8.46 -3.81
N ARG A 222 -10.55 8.82 -4.67
CA ARG A 222 -10.08 7.92 -5.75
C ARG A 222 -9.39 6.67 -5.21
N LEU A 223 -8.67 6.77 -4.08
CA LEU A 223 -8.11 5.62 -3.40
C LEU A 223 -9.22 4.69 -2.86
N MET A 224 -10.19 5.28 -2.15
CA MET A 224 -11.29 4.50 -1.56
C MET A 224 -12.17 3.86 -2.62
N TRP A 225 -12.41 4.55 -3.75
CA TRP A 225 -13.12 3.97 -4.89
C TRP A 225 -12.44 2.70 -5.38
N ALA A 226 -11.13 2.77 -5.63
CA ALA A 226 -10.35 1.61 -6.09
C ALA A 226 -10.36 0.47 -5.06
N ALA A 227 -10.28 0.77 -3.77
CA ALA A 227 -10.32 -0.22 -2.70
C ALA A 227 -11.69 -0.93 -2.63
N ILE A 228 -12.80 -0.20 -2.78
CA ILE A 228 -14.15 -0.77 -2.77
C ILE A 228 -14.38 -1.64 -4.02
N GLU A 229 -14.03 -1.15 -5.22
CA GLU A 229 -14.17 -1.94 -6.46
C GLU A 229 -13.37 -3.24 -6.40
N PHE A 230 -12.13 -3.17 -5.90
CA PHE A 230 -11.32 -4.37 -5.67
C PHE A 230 -11.98 -5.31 -4.67
N ALA A 231 -12.43 -4.80 -3.52
CA ALA A 231 -13.06 -5.62 -2.48
C ALA A 231 -14.33 -6.33 -2.99
N LEU A 232 -15.16 -5.64 -3.77
CA LEU A 232 -16.35 -6.21 -4.40
C LEU A 232 -16.01 -7.28 -5.44
N LYS A 233 -15.04 -7.00 -6.31
CA LYS A 233 -14.56 -7.94 -7.34
C LYS A 233 -14.00 -9.21 -6.73
N GLU A 234 -13.16 -9.08 -5.73
CA GLU A 234 -12.48 -10.19 -5.03
C GLU A 234 -13.33 -10.80 -3.90
N LYS A 235 -14.60 -10.37 -3.77
CA LYS A 235 -15.55 -10.87 -2.76
C LYS A 235 -15.00 -10.80 -1.33
N LYS A 236 -14.26 -9.75 -1.03
CA LYS A 236 -13.75 -9.48 0.32
C LYS A 236 -14.88 -9.03 1.24
N ARG A 237 -14.73 -9.25 2.56
CA ARG A 237 -15.78 -8.98 3.55
C ARG A 237 -15.79 -7.53 4.00
N SER A 238 -14.62 -6.87 4.00
CA SER A 238 -14.49 -5.52 4.55
C SER A 238 -13.42 -4.68 3.87
N VAL A 239 -13.62 -3.34 3.92
CA VAL A 239 -12.59 -2.33 3.73
C VAL A 239 -12.44 -1.57 5.04
N THR A 240 -11.22 -1.57 5.61
CA THR A 240 -10.87 -0.84 6.82
C THR A 240 -10.11 0.43 6.47
N ILE A 241 -10.66 1.59 6.82
CA ILE A 241 -10.03 2.90 6.67
C ILE A 241 -9.08 3.11 7.85
N VAL A 242 -7.76 3.13 7.62
CA VAL A 242 -6.78 3.31 8.69
C VAL A 242 -6.29 4.75 8.72
N HIS A 243 -6.37 5.39 9.89
CA HIS A 243 -6.11 6.81 10.07
C HIS A 243 -5.66 7.17 11.48
N LYS A 244 -5.09 8.37 11.67
CA LYS A 244 -4.81 8.99 12.96
C LYS A 244 -5.66 10.27 13.18
N GLY A 245 -6.93 10.20 12.80
CA GLY A 245 -7.86 11.33 12.77
C GLY A 245 -8.20 11.93 14.14
N ASN A 246 -7.97 11.23 15.26
CA ASN A 246 -8.10 11.78 16.60
C ASN A 246 -7.05 12.87 16.92
N ILE A 247 -5.90 12.84 16.25
CA ILE A 247 -4.82 13.82 16.35
C ILE A 247 -4.83 14.78 15.14
N MET A 248 -4.80 14.22 13.93
CA MET A 248 -4.76 14.97 12.67
C MET A 248 -6.18 15.10 12.09
N LYS A 249 -7.02 15.91 12.75
CA LYS A 249 -8.46 16.00 12.50
C LYS A 249 -8.81 16.44 11.08
N PHE A 250 -8.04 17.38 10.52
CA PHE A 250 -8.34 18.01 9.23
C PHE A 250 -7.56 17.43 8.05
N THR A 251 -6.74 16.43 8.29
CA THR A 251 -6.04 15.65 7.28
C THR A 251 -6.49 14.19 7.37
N GLU A 252 -5.98 13.39 8.27
CA GLU A 252 -6.37 11.98 8.37
C GLU A 252 -7.82 11.76 8.86
N GLY A 253 -8.34 12.65 9.71
CA GLY A 253 -9.77 12.63 10.07
C GLY A 253 -10.66 12.96 8.88
N ALA A 254 -10.28 13.97 8.11
CA ALA A 254 -10.97 14.31 6.87
C ALA A 254 -10.87 13.18 5.82
N PHE A 255 -9.71 12.54 5.67
CA PHE A 255 -9.55 11.34 4.84
C PHE A 255 -10.60 10.27 5.19
N LYS A 256 -10.73 9.93 6.47
CA LYS A 256 -11.72 8.98 6.95
C LYS A 256 -13.14 9.40 6.54
N ASP A 257 -13.50 10.65 6.82
CA ASP A 257 -14.86 11.16 6.58
C ASP A 257 -15.19 11.18 5.06
N TRP A 258 -14.25 11.58 4.21
CA TRP A 258 -14.40 11.55 2.75
C TRP A 258 -14.51 10.13 2.19
N CYS A 259 -13.81 9.16 2.77
CA CYS A 259 -13.93 7.76 2.40
C CYS A 259 -15.31 7.19 2.74
N TYR A 260 -15.86 7.53 3.92
CA TYR A 260 -17.23 7.14 4.28
C TYR A 260 -18.27 7.79 3.37
N SER A 261 -18.17 9.11 3.10
CA SER A 261 -19.08 9.82 2.19
C SER A 261 -19.09 9.15 0.82
N LEU A 262 -17.93 8.90 0.22
CA LEU A 262 -17.82 8.21 -1.06
C LEU A 262 -18.54 6.85 -1.04
N ALA A 263 -18.30 6.03 -0.03
CA ALA A 263 -18.88 4.70 0.07
C ALA A 263 -20.42 4.78 0.14
N GLN A 264 -20.94 5.71 0.94
CA GLN A 264 -22.38 5.91 1.10
C GLN A 264 -23.05 6.54 -0.12
N GLU A 265 -22.37 7.43 -0.85
CA GLU A 265 -22.93 8.14 -2.00
C GLU A 265 -22.93 7.28 -3.29
N HIS A 266 -21.85 6.54 -3.52
CA HIS A 266 -21.64 5.87 -4.80
C HIS A 266 -21.81 4.34 -4.78
N PHE A 267 -21.74 3.72 -3.59
CA PHE A 267 -21.83 2.25 -3.44
C PHE A 267 -22.94 1.81 -2.48
N ARG A 268 -23.94 2.68 -2.25
CA ARG A 268 -24.96 2.47 -1.21
C ARG A 268 -25.66 1.12 -1.25
N ASP A 269 -25.91 0.61 -2.45
CA ASP A 269 -26.55 -0.68 -2.70
C ASP A 269 -25.66 -1.92 -2.42
N LYS A 270 -24.37 -1.71 -2.20
CA LYS A 270 -23.35 -2.77 -2.05
C LYS A 270 -22.63 -2.74 -0.72
N VAL A 271 -22.71 -1.63 0.02
CA VAL A 271 -21.95 -1.43 1.24
C VAL A 271 -22.84 -1.12 2.45
N VAL A 272 -22.34 -1.46 3.62
CA VAL A 272 -22.85 -1.04 4.92
C VAL A 272 -21.70 -0.51 5.74
N THR A 273 -21.88 0.61 6.45
CA THR A 273 -20.88 1.07 7.41
C THR A 273 -20.97 0.30 8.72
N GLU A 274 -19.88 0.24 9.48
CA GLU A 274 -19.86 -0.47 10.76
C GLU A 274 -20.93 0.07 11.71
N ARG A 275 -21.07 1.39 11.81
CA ARG A 275 -22.07 2.02 12.67
C ARG A 275 -23.51 1.70 12.22
N GLU A 276 -23.78 1.71 10.92
CA GLU A 276 -25.07 1.27 10.36
C GLU A 276 -25.34 -0.20 10.66
N SER A 277 -24.32 -1.06 10.57
CA SER A 277 -24.44 -2.50 10.85
C SER A 277 -24.84 -2.76 12.32
N TRP A 278 -24.34 -1.96 13.27
CA TRP A 278 -24.73 -2.03 14.68
C TRP A 278 -26.19 -1.60 14.87
N ILE A 279 -26.59 -0.47 14.25
CA ILE A 279 -27.97 0.04 14.33
C ILE A 279 -28.97 -0.98 13.78
N LEU A 280 -28.69 -1.54 12.60
CA LEU A 280 -29.54 -2.52 11.94
C LEU A 280 -29.58 -3.85 12.72
N GLY A 281 -28.41 -4.32 13.20
CA GLY A 281 -28.32 -5.52 14.00
C GLY A 281 -29.08 -5.43 15.33
N ASN A 282 -29.00 -4.30 16.01
CA ASN A 282 -29.77 -4.04 17.23
C ASN A 282 -31.28 -4.07 16.96
N LYS A 283 -31.74 -3.43 15.88
CA LYS A 283 -33.15 -3.46 15.47
C LYS A 283 -33.63 -4.84 15.08
N GLU A 284 -32.79 -5.66 14.45
CA GLU A 284 -33.09 -7.07 14.17
C GLU A 284 -33.22 -7.91 15.43
N SER A 285 -32.33 -7.69 16.40
CA SER A 285 -32.35 -8.45 17.67
C SER A 285 -33.61 -8.20 18.49
N SER A 286 -34.24 -7.02 18.36
CA SER A 286 -35.46 -6.63 19.06
C SER A 286 -36.29 -5.67 18.20
N ALA A 287 -37.38 -6.18 17.63
CA ALA A 287 -38.31 -5.39 16.83
C ALA A 287 -38.92 -4.20 17.62
N SER A 288 -39.06 -4.32 18.95
CA SER A 288 -39.57 -3.29 19.84
C SER A 288 -38.50 -2.30 20.31
N MET A 289 -37.24 -2.45 19.94
CA MET A 289 -36.17 -1.55 20.34
C MET A 289 -36.42 -0.13 19.86
N THR A 290 -36.47 0.80 20.83
CA THR A 290 -36.61 2.23 20.51
C THR A 290 -35.30 2.80 19.98
N SER A 291 -35.36 3.92 19.26
CA SER A 291 -34.15 4.58 18.73
C SER A 291 -33.24 5.07 19.85
N GLU A 292 -33.78 5.47 20.99
CA GLU A 292 -32.95 5.83 22.17
C GLU A 292 -32.23 4.62 22.77
N ALA A 293 -32.89 3.48 22.90
CA ALA A 293 -32.27 2.25 23.40
C ALA A 293 -31.18 1.76 22.44
N ASN A 294 -31.40 1.86 21.13
CA ASN A 294 -30.40 1.55 20.10
C ASN A 294 -29.22 2.53 20.17
N ALA A 295 -29.48 3.84 20.28
CA ALA A 295 -28.47 4.88 20.46
C ALA A 295 -27.57 4.61 21.66
N LYS A 296 -28.17 4.24 22.79
CA LYS A 296 -27.42 3.84 24.00
C LYS A 296 -26.60 2.57 23.80
N ALA A 297 -27.09 1.60 23.04
CA ALA A 297 -26.38 0.34 22.76
C ALA A 297 -25.17 0.52 21.84
N ILE A 298 -25.21 1.44 20.88
CA ILE A 298 -24.11 1.71 19.94
C ILE A 298 -23.07 2.69 20.48
N ASP A 299 -23.38 3.42 21.55
CA ASP A 299 -22.50 4.44 22.11
C ASP A 299 -22.37 4.27 23.66
N PRO A 300 -21.28 3.62 24.12
CA PRO A 300 -21.07 3.36 25.53
C PRO A 300 -21.03 4.62 26.40
N GLY A 301 -20.74 5.79 25.83
CA GLY A 301 -20.73 7.08 26.51
C GLY A 301 -22.08 7.79 26.55
N PHE A 302 -23.15 7.20 26.00
CA PHE A 302 -24.43 7.86 25.78
C PHE A 302 -24.99 8.50 27.06
N ASP A 303 -24.98 7.81 28.20
CA ASP A 303 -25.54 8.31 29.43
C ASP A 303 -24.86 9.57 29.98
N MET A 304 -23.57 9.76 29.64
CA MET A 304 -22.75 10.93 30.05
C MET A 304 -22.85 12.12 29.11
N MET A 305 -23.58 11.99 27.99
CA MET A 305 -23.69 13.03 26.98
C MET A 305 -24.70 14.12 27.39
N THR A 306 -24.52 15.31 26.82
CA THR A 306 -25.52 16.38 26.94
C THR A 306 -26.81 16.00 26.20
N PRO A 307 -27.97 16.62 26.59
CA PRO A 307 -29.26 16.36 25.90
C PRO A 307 -29.15 16.53 24.35
N ASP A 308 -28.49 17.56 23.89
CA ASP A 308 -28.31 17.82 22.47
C ASP A 308 -27.46 16.73 21.77
N GLN A 309 -26.40 16.25 22.40
CA GLN A 309 -25.60 15.15 21.88
C GLN A 309 -26.42 13.86 21.80
N LYS A 310 -27.20 13.52 22.83
CA LYS A 310 -28.12 12.38 22.83
C LYS A 310 -29.13 12.48 21.71
N ALA A 311 -29.78 13.64 21.57
CA ALA A 311 -30.79 13.89 20.53
C ALA A 311 -30.21 13.72 19.12
N LYS A 312 -28.94 14.12 18.91
CA LYS A 312 -28.23 13.94 17.63
C LYS A 312 -28.05 12.46 17.29
N ILE A 313 -27.64 11.63 18.25
CA ILE A 313 -27.43 10.19 18.02
C ILE A 313 -28.78 9.48 17.82
N VAL A 314 -29.80 9.81 18.60
CA VAL A 314 -31.15 9.25 18.39
C VAL A 314 -31.67 9.58 17.00
N LYS A 315 -31.49 10.82 16.54
CA LYS A 315 -31.88 11.25 15.18
C LYS A 315 -31.09 10.49 14.10
N GLU A 316 -29.81 10.22 14.32
CA GLU A 316 -28.99 9.38 13.43
C GLU A 316 -29.58 7.98 13.32
N VAL A 317 -29.87 7.32 14.44
CA VAL A 317 -30.48 5.98 14.48
C VAL A 317 -31.83 5.96 13.74
N ASP A 318 -32.70 6.93 14.00
CA ASP A 318 -33.98 7.07 13.29
C ASP A 318 -33.77 7.23 11.77
N GLY A 319 -32.82 8.07 11.39
CA GLY A 319 -32.45 8.30 10.00
C GLY A 319 -31.98 7.02 9.29
N VAL A 320 -31.08 6.28 9.92
CA VAL A 320 -30.56 5.00 9.38
C VAL A 320 -31.70 3.98 9.24
N ILE A 321 -32.49 3.77 10.29
CA ILE A 321 -33.60 2.81 10.22
C ILE A 321 -34.59 3.21 9.13
N LYS A 322 -35.00 4.48 9.08
CA LYS A 322 -35.97 4.96 8.08
C LYS A 322 -35.46 4.83 6.65
N SER A 323 -34.19 5.12 6.41
CA SER A 323 -33.63 5.14 5.03
C SER A 323 -33.14 3.78 4.56
N LEU A 324 -32.65 2.93 5.48
CA LEU A 324 -31.94 1.72 5.10
C LEU A 324 -32.67 0.42 5.43
N TRP A 325 -33.69 0.42 6.29
CA TRP A 325 -34.32 -0.84 6.69
C TRP A 325 -34.86 -1.66 5.52
N ALA A 326 -35.49 -1.04 4.54
CA ALA A 326 -36.04 -1.72 3.37
C ALA A 326 -34.99 -2.42 2.50
N THR A 327 -33.80 -1.83 2.40
CA THR A 327 -32.73 -2.29 1.52
C THR A 327 -31.67 -3.12 2.25
N HIS A 328 -31.39 -2.80 3.51
CA HIS A 328 -30.30 -3.38 4.31
C HIS A 328 -30.80 -4.19 5.51
N GLY A 329 -32.01 -3.97 6.01
CA GLY A 329 -32.58 -4.71 7.14
C GLY A 329 -32.81 -6.20 6.87
N ASP A 330 -33.34 -6.90 7.88
CA ASP A 330 -33.66 -8.33 7.81
C ASP A 330 -32.45 -9.20 7.39
N GLY A 331 -31.27 -8.90 7.93
CA GLY A 331 -30.03 -9.64 7.68
C GLY A 331 -29.37 -9.39 6.34
N LYS A 332 -29.92 -8.54 5.46
CA LYS A 332 -29.36 -8.24 4.15
C LYS A 332 -27.97 -7.58 4.25
N TRP A 333 -27.80 -6.68 5.24
CA TRP A 333 -26.53 -6.00 5.48
C TRP A 333 -25.36 -6.96 5.75
N LYS A 334 -25.62 -8.15 6.28
CA LYS A 334 -24.59 -9.18 6.55
C LYS A 334 -23.91 -9.73 5.30
N LYS A 335 -24.52 -9.52 4.13
CA LYS A 335 -24.01 -9.94 2.82
C LYS A 335 -23.35 -8.79 2.05
N MET A 336 -23.37 -7.59 2.60
CA MET A 336 -22.78 -6.40 1.98
C MET A 336 -21.32 -6.24 2.40
N LEU A 337 -20.56 -5.47 1.62
CA LEU A 337 -19.20 -5.09 1.97
C LEU A 337 -19.22 -4.15 3.18
N LEU A 338 -18.57 -4.55 4.26
CA LEU A 338 -18.46 -3.75 5.48
C LEU A 338 -17.40 -2.67 5.32
N ILE A 339 -17.79 -1.40 5.47
CA ILE A 339 -16.86 -0.26 5.55
C ILE A 339 -16.71 0.11 7.02
N LYS A 340 -15.48 0.04 7.52
CA LYS A 340 -15.14 0.35 8.90
C LYS A 340 -13.86 1.17 8.98
N ASP A 341 -13.57 1.73 10.15
CA ASP A 341 -12.33 2.45 10.38
C ASP A 341 -11.56 1.95 11.60
N SER A 342 -10.29 2.27 11.64
CA SER A 342 -9.42 1.95 12.75
C SER A 342 -8.31 2.98 12.90
N ILE A 343 -8.02 3.37 14.14
CA ILE A 343 -6.89 4.26 14.44
C ILE A 343 -5.58 3.52 14.20
N ALA A 344 -4.60 4.17 13.59
CA ALA A 344 -3.37 3.57 13.09
C ALA A 344 -2.59 2.74 14.14
N ASP A 345 -2.42 3.28 15.35
CA ASP A 345 -1.70 2.57 16.42
C ASP A 345 -2.41 1.29 16.87
N ILE A 346 -3.74 1.33 17.03
CA ILE A 346 -4.48 0.11 17.39
C ILE A 346 -4.53 -0.87 16.21
N THR A 347 -4.50 -0.37 14.97
CA THR A 347 -4.43 -1.22 13.78
C THR A 347 -3.14 -2.04 13.76
N LEU A 348 -1.98 -1.41 14.04
CA LEU A 348 -0.70 -2.12 14.14
C LEU A 348 -0.72 -3.25 15.16
N GLN A 349 -1.44 -3.07 16.27
CA GLN A 349 -1.64 -4.12 17.26
C GLN A 349 -2.63 -5.19 16.76
N GLN A 350 -3.72 -4.78 16.15
CA GLN A 350 -4.82 -5.69 15.79
C GLN A 350 -4.50 -6.56 14.58
N VAL A 351 -3.76 -6.07 13.60
CA VAL A 351 -3.31 -6.91 12.47
C VAL A 351 -2.38 -8.05 12.92
N LEU A 352 -1.74 -7.88 14.08
CA LEU A 352 -0.92 -8.91 14.71
C LEU A 352 -1.75 -9.90 15.54
N THR A 353 -2.72 -9.39 16.33
CA THR A 353 -3.48 -10.18 17.31
C THR A 353 -4.78 -10.76 16.76
N ARG A 354 -5.37 -10.11 15.76
CA ARG A 354 -6.65 -10.44 15.12
C ARG A 354 -6.61 -10.25 13.60
N PRO A 355 -5.65 -10.85 12.88
CA PRO A 355 -5.47 -10.62 11.45
C PRO A 355 -6.73 -10.93 10.62
N LYS A 356 -7.55 -11.91 11.02
CA LYS A 356 -8.80 -12.25 10.33
C LYS A 356 -9.86 -11.15 10.29
N ASP A 357 -9.72 -10.10 11.10
CA ASP A 357 -10.67 -9.00 11.10
C ASP A 357 -10.43 -8.02 9.94
N PHE A 358 -9.35 -8.19 9.17
CA PHE A 358 -8.91 -7.28 8.12
C PHE A 358 -8.81 -8.02 6.78
N ASP A 359 -9.49 -7.51 5.75
CA ASP A 359 -9.38 -8.01 4.38
C ASP A 359 -8.68 -6.97 3.48
N VAL A 360 -9.34 -5.83 3.25
CA VAL A 360 -8.77 -4.70 2.51
C VAL A 360 -8.54 -3.54 3.46
N ILE A 361 -7.39 -2.90 3.36
CA ILE A 361 -7.02 -1.74 4.19
C ILE A 361 -6.78 -0.56 3.25
N ALA A 362 -7.52 0.54 3.45
CA ALA A 362 -7.30 1.81 2.77
C ALA A 362 -6.67 2.82 3.74
N CYS A 363 -5.54 3.41 3.41
CA CYS A 363 -4.81 4.30 4.30
C CYS A 363 -3.97 5.34 3.56
N MET A 364 -3.60 6.40 4.29
CA MET A 364 -2.67 7.41 3.83
C MET A 364 -1.28 6.83 3.55
N ASN A 365 -0.47 7.58 2.83
CA ASN A 365 0.81 7.13 2.29
C ASN A 365 1.77 6.62 3.38
N LEU A 366 2.03 7.39 4.42
CA LEU A 366 2.96 6.98 5.50
C LEU A 366 2.42 5.79 6.30
N ASN A 367 1.14 5.80 6.66
CA ASN A 367 0.53 4.71 7.41
C ASN A 367 0.60 3.39 6.60
N GLY A 368 0.39 3.47 5.29
CA GLY A 368 0.48 2.32 4.38
C GLY A 368 1.89 1.79 4.22
N ASP A 369 2.90 2.67 4.25
CA ASP A 369 4.31 2.28 4.23
C ASP A 369 4.68 1.45 5.46
N TYR A 370 4.44 1.98 6.64
CA TYR A 370 4.73 1.29 7.89
C TYR A 370 3.96 -0.02 8.04
N LEU A 371 2.66 0.01 7.71
CA LEU A 371 1.80 -1.15 7.88
C LEU A 371 2.16 -2.30 6.93
N SER A 372 2.52 -1.99 5.68
CA SER A 372 2.90 -3.02 4.71
C SER A 372 4.19 -3.74 5.10
N ASP A 373 5.17 -3.03 5.63
CA ASP A 373 6.43 -3.63 6.07
C ASP A 373 6.26 -4.45 7.35
N ALA A 374 5.44 -3.96 8.30
CA ALA A 374 5.09 -4.72 9.50
C ALA A 374 4.34 -6.02 9.16
N LEU A 375 3.44 -5.99 8.19
CA LEU A 375 2.72 -7.18 7.71
C LEU A 375 3.64 -8.13 6.92
N ALA A 376 4.54 -7.59 6.09
CA ALA A 376 5.54 -8.41 5.39
C ALA A 376 6.40 -9.22 6.39
N ALA A 377 6.77 -8.62 7.51
CA ALA A 377 7.50 -9.33 8.56
C ALA A 377 6.69 -10.50 9.15
N GLN A 378 5.38 -10.37 9.28
CA GLN A 378 4.50 -11.43 9.79
C GLN A 378 4.40 -12.65 8.85
N ILE A 379 4.58 -12.45 7.56
CA ILE A 379 4.50 -13.52 6.56
C ILE A 379 5.85 -14.13 6.17
N GLY A 380 6.94 -13.72 6.84
CA GLY A 380 8.28 -14.27 6.62
C GLY A 380 9.29 -13.31 6.02
N GLY A 381 8.91 -12.06 5.75
CA GLY A 381 9.83 -11.00 5.34
C GLY A 381 9.56 -10.39 3.97
N ILE A 382 10.26 -9.29 3.70
CA ILE A 382 10.09 -8.48 2.49
C ILE A 382 10.54 -9.17 1.18
N GLY A 383 11.32 -10.25 1.27
CA GLY A 383 11.78 -11.01 0.10
C GLY A 383 10.66 -11.67 -0.72
N ILE A 384 9.46 -11.80 -0.14
CA ILE A 384 8.25 -12.30 -0.80
C ILE A 384 7.08 -11.30 -0.77
N ALA A 385 7.36 -10.04 -0.49
CA ALA A 385 6.36 -8.98 -0.47
C ALA A 385 6.34 -8.27 -1.83
N PRO A 386 5.27 -8.43 -2.64
CA PRO A 386 5.14 -7.74 -3.91
C PRO A 386 4.48 -6.38 -3.74
N GLY A 387 4.59 -5.54 -4.78
CA GLY A 387 3.91 -4.26 -4.84
C GLY A 387 3.53 -3.86 -6.25
N ALA A 388 2.52 -3.01 -6.35
CA ALA A 388 2.13 -2.36 -7.59
C ALA A 388 1.76 -0.90 -7.33
N ASN A 389 2.06 -0.03 -8.29
CA ASN A 389 1.63 1.36 -8.30
C ASN A 389 0.71 1.54 -9.50
N ILE A 390 -0.54 1.91 -9.29
CA ILE A 390 -1.58 1.81 -10.30
C ILE A 390 -2.38 3.11 -10.41
N ASN A 391 -2.65 3.52 -11.64
CA ASN A 391 -3.71 4.47 -11.99
C ASN A 391 -4.85 3.70 -12.68
N TYR A 392 -5.90 3.38 -11.96
CA TYR A 392 -7.03 2.60 -12.51
C TYR A 392 -7.86 3.36 -13.56
N VAL A 393 -7.71 4.68 -13.65
CA VAL A 393 -8.43 5.51 -14.64
C VAL A 393 -7.73 5.42 -16.00
N THR A 394 -6.43 5.60 -16.02
CA THR A 394 -5.62 5.60 -17.25
C THR A 394 -5.07 4.24 -17.64
N GLY A 395 -5.06 3.28 -16.71
CA GLY A 395 -4.50 1.94 -16.89
C GLY A 395 -2.99 1.84 -16.69
N HIS A 396 -2.31 2.95 -16.38
CA HIS A 396 -0.87 2.91 -16.08
C HIS A 396 -0.61 2.13 -14.79
N ALA A 397 0.34 1.21 -14.85
CA ALA A 397 0.74 0.43 -13.69
C ALA A 397 2.23 0.07 -13.75
N ILE A 398 2.92 0.23 -12.63
CA ILE A 398 4.29 -0.25 -12.45
C ILE A 398 4.30 -1.22 -11.27
N PHE A 399 4.67 -2.47 -11.55
CA PHE A 399 4.84 -3.52 -10.56
C PHE A 399 6.27 -3.51 -10.05
N GLU A 400 6.49 -3.71 -8.74
CA GLU A 400 7.81 -3.50 -8.16
C GLU A 400 8.09 -4.39 -6.95
N ALA A 401 9.36 -4.74 -6.75
CA ALA A 401 9.83 -5.23 -5.46
C ALA A 401 9.67 -4.15 -4.38
N THR A 402 9.26 -4.55 -3.19
CA THR A 402 9.09 -3.63 -2.05
C THR A 402 10.37 -3.46 -1.22
N HIS A 403 11.38 -4.33 -1.42
CA HIS A 403 12.66 -4.26 -0.73
C HIS A 403 13.67 -3.31 -1.40
N GLY A 404 14.72 -2.94 -0.68
CA GLY A 404 15.83 -2.12 -1.19
C GLY A 404 16.83 -2.89 -2.07
N THR A 405 17.86 -2.19 -2.52
CA THR A 405 18.88 -2.68 -3.47
C THR A 405 19.87 -3.68 -2.90
N ALA A 406 20.06 -3.71 -1.58
CA ALA A 406 20.99 -4.60 -0.85
C ALA A 406 22.36 -4.77 -1.56
N PRO A 407 23.14 -3.70 -1.79
CA PRO A 407 24.31 -3.71 -2.69
C PRO A 407 25.42 -4.70 -2.26
N LYS A 408 25.45 -5.09 -0.99
CA LYS A 408 26.41 -6.10 -0.47
C LYS A 408 26.21 -7.50 -1.09
N TYR A 409 25.03 -7.76 -1.64
CA TYR A 409 24.66 -9.05 -2.24
C TYR A 409 24.56 -8.99 -3.76
N ALA A 410 24.91 -7.86 -4.39
CA ALA A 410 24.88 -7.69 -5.84
C ALA A 410 25.81 -8.68 -6.53
N ASN A 411 25.32 -9.29 -7.63
CA ASN A 411 26.06 -10.26 -8.46
C ASN A 411 26.51 -11.53 -7.73
N LEU A 412 25.93 -11.87 -6.58
CA LEU A 412 26.24 -13.09 -5.83
C LEU A 412 25.27 -14.24 -6.12
N ASP A 413 24.20 -13.99 -6.88
CA ASP A 413 23.16 -14.98 -7.16
C ASP A 413 22.57 -15.65 -5.90
N GLN A 414 22.39 -14.88 -4.80
CA GLN A 414 21.99 -15.43 -3.49
C GLN A 414 20.63 -14.96 -2.99
N VAL A 415 20.20 -13.77 -3.42
CA VAL A 415 19.00 -13.13 -2.86
C VAL A 415 17.72 -13.83 -3.29
N ASN A 416 16.65 -13.64 -2.50
CA ASN A 416 15.34 -14.18 -2.82
C ASN A 416 14.68 -13.36 -3.93
N PRO A 417 14.34 -13.94 -5.11
CA PRO A 417 13.67 -13.23 -6.19
C PRO A 417 12.14 -13.16 -6.01
N GLY A 418 11.61 -13.72 -4.94
CA GLY A 418 10.17 -13.91 -4.71
C GLY A 418 9.35 -12.63 -4.78
N SER A 419 9.89 -11.49 -4.31
CA SER A 419 9.19 -10.21 -4.38
C SER A 419 8.94 -9.75 -5.83
N VAL A 420 9.92 -9.85 -6.73
CA VAL A 420 9.74 -9.51 -8.16
C VAL A 420 8.91 -10.58 -8.88
N ILE A 421 9.10 -11.86 -8.56
CA ILE A 421 8.28 -12.95 -9.11
C ILE A 421 6.78 -12.73 -8.80
N LEU A 422 6.46 -12.40 -7.54
CA LEU A 422 5.09 -12.13 -7.11
C LEU A 422 4.57 -10.78 -7.63
N SER A 423 5.44 -9.79 -7.84
CA SER A 423 5.05 -8.56 -8.55
C SER A 423 4.72 -8.84 -10.02
N GLY A 424 5.44 -9.77 -10.66
CA GLY A 424 5.10 -10.29 -11.97
C GLY A 424 3.76 -11.04 -11.97
N GLU A 425 3.48 -11.83 -10.95
CA GLU A 425 2.16 -12.45 -10.74
C GLU A 425 1.04 -11.39 -10.70
N MET A 426 1.21 -10.34 -9.88
CA MET A 426 0.25 -9.24 -9.81
C MET A 426 0.09 -8.55 -11.16
N MET A 427 1.16 -8.34 -11.92
CA MET A 427 1.13 -7.77 -13.26
C MET A 427 0.27 -8.61 -14.21
N LEU A 428 0.51 -9.92 -14.25
CA LEU A 428 -0.24 -10.84 -15.09
C LEU A 428 -1.73 -10.87 -14.70
N ARG A 429 -2.03 -10.88 -13.40
CA ARG A 429 -3.40 -10.80 -12.89
C ARG A 429 -4.09 -9.48 -13.23
N TYR A 430 -3.37 -8.37 -13.19
CA TYR A 430 -3.86 -7.07 -13.63
C TYR A 430 -4.17 -7.06 -15.13
N MET A 431 -3.29 -7.60 -15.96
CA MET A 431 -3.49 -7.77 -17.39
C MET A 431 -4.70 -8.66 -17.70
N GLY A 432 -4.92 -9.71 -16.90
CA GLY A 432 -6.06 -10.63 -17.03
C GLY A 432 -7.40 -10.06 -16.53
N GLY A 433 -7.39 -9.00 -15.75
CA GLY A 433 -8.58 -8.46 -15.06
C GLY A 433 -9.63 -7.78 -15.94
N GLY A 434 -9.37 -7.64 -17.23
CA GLY A 434 -10.30 -7.03 -18.20
C GLY A 434 -11.58 -7.84 -18.52
N GLY A 435 -11.71 -9.06 -18.02
CA GLY A 435 -12.94 -9.88 -18.10
C GLY A 435 -13.29 -10.45 -19.48
N ALA A 436 -12.43 -10.32 -20.47
CA ALA A 436 -12.54 -10.98 -21.75
C ALA A 436 -11.98 -12.42 -21.66
N ALA A 437 -12.45 -13.33 -22.52
CA ALA A 437 -11.89 -14.68 -22.63
C ALA A 437 -10.38 -14.66 -22.89
N GLU A 438 -9.90 -13.64 -23.58
CA GLU A 438 -8.48 -13.35 -23.87
C GLU A 438 -7.68 -13.03 -22.59
N GLY A 439 -8.30 -12.45 -21.55
CA GLY A 439 -7.67 -12.16 -20.25
C GLY A 439 -7.36 -13.41 -19.42
N LYS A 440 -8.06 -14.51 -19.66
CA LYS A 440 -7.92 -15.75 -18.89
C LYS A 440 -6.50 -16.32 -18.92
N VAL A 441 -5.81 -16.24 -20.05
CA VAL A 441 -4.41 -16.70 -20.19
C VAL A 441 -3.50 -16.04 -19.18
N TRP A 442 -3.64 -14.73 -18.99
CA TRP A 442 -2.81 -13.96 -18.04
C TRP A 442 -3.12 -14.33 -16.59
N THR A 443 -4.40 -14.53 -16.26
CA THR A 443 -4.80 -15.00 -14.94
C THR A 443 -4.32 -16.43 -14.67
N ASP A 444 -4.45 -17.34 -15.64
CA ASP A 444 -3.94 -18.71 -15.52
C ASP A 444 -2.42 -18.73 -15.34
N ALA A 445 -1.69 -17.84 -16.03
CA ALA A 445 -0.25 -17.69 -15.84
C ALA A 445 0.10 -17.18 -14.43
N ALA A 446 -0.66 -16.23 -13.90
CA ALA A 446 -0.52 -15.76 -12.52
C ALA A 446 -0.76 -16.91 -11.51
N ASP A 447 -1.77 -17.73 -11.71
CA ASP A 447 -2.08 -18.89 -10.86
C ASP A 447 -0.96 -19.95 -10.90
N LEU A 448 -0.31 -20.13 -12.05
CA LEU A 448 0.86 -21.01 -12.18
C LEU A 448 2.05 -20.50 -11.37
N ILE A 449 2.28 -19.19 -11.34
CA ILE A 449 3.34 -18.61 -10.50
C ILE A 449 3.07 -18.89 -9.02
N ILE A 450 1.84 -18.67 -8.54
CA ILE A 450 1.48 -18.98 -7.15
C ILE A 450 1.69 -20.45 -6.84
N LYS A 451 1.24 -21.34 -7.72
CA LYS A 451 1.45 -22.79 -7.56
C LYS A 451 2.93 -23.15 -7.51
N GLY A 452 3.74 -22.55 -8.38
CA GLY A 452 5.18 -22.75 -8.40
C GLY A 452 5.86 -22.30 -7.10
N MET A 453 5.50 -21.13 -6.60
CA MET A 453 5.99 -20.60 -5.32
C MET A 453 5.62 -21.50 -4.14
N ASP A 454 4.34 -21.87 -4.03
CA ASP A 454 3.85 -22.80 -3.00
C ASP A 454 4.59 -24.15 -3.07
N GLY A 455 4.82 -24.68 -4.27
CA GLY A 455 5.52 -25.94 -4.50
C GLY A 455 6.98 -25.89 -4.09
N ALA A 456 7.75 -24.89 -4.52
CA ALA A 456 9.16 -24.74 -4.19
C ALA A 456 9.39 -24.57 -2.68
N ILE A 457 8.56 -23.73 -2.03
CA ILE A 457 8.64 -23.48 -0.59
C ILE A 457 8.25 -24.73 0.20
N SER A 458 7.16 -25.40 -0.18
CA SER A 458 6.70 -26.64 0.47
C SER A 458 7.73 -27.79 0.32
N ALA A 459 8.45 -27.83 -0.80
CA ALA A 459 9.58 -28.75 -1.02
C ALA A 459 10.84 -28.33 -0.29
N LYS A 460 10.79 -27.21 0.48
CA LYS A 460 11.92 -26.63 1.22
C LYS A 460 13.15 -26.34 0.37
N THR A 461 12.94 -26.07 -0.92
CA THR A 461 13.96 -25.63 -1.86
C THR A 461 13.92 -24.12 -1.92
N VAL A 462 14.74 -23.45 -1.11
CA VAL A 462 14.59 -22.03 -0.79
C VAL A 462 15.93 -21.29 -0.78
N THR A 463 15.89 -19.97 -0.87
CA THR A 463 17.05 -19.10 -0.76
C THR A 463 17.55 -18.96 0.67
N TYR A 464 18.71 -18.32 0.84
CA TYR A 464 19.44 -18.23 2.10
C TYR A 464 18.63 -17.62 3.26
N ASP A 465 17.73 -16.71 2.97
CA ASP A 465 16.88 -16.02 3.95
C ASP A 465 15.93 -17.00 4.64
N PHE A 466 15.19 -17.78 3.87
CA PHE A 466 14.29 -18.81 4.40
C PHE A 466 15.06 -20.00 4.96
N GLU A 467 16.13 -20.43 4.31
CA GLU A 467 16.99 -21.50 4.84
C GLU A 467 17.48 -21.17 6.24
N ARG A 468 17.97 -19.94 6.46
CA ARG A 468 18.42 -19.48 7.78
C ARG A 468 17.30 -19.53 8.83
N LEU A 469 16.10 -19.08 8.48
CA LEU A 469 14.95 -19.06 9.38
C LEU A 469 14.46 -20.48 9.70
N MET A 470 14.31 -21.35 8.67
CA MET A 470 13.88 -22.72 8.84
C MET A 470 14.86 -23.54 9.71
N LYS A 471 16.17 -23.34 9.51
CA LYS A 471 17.21 -23.97 10.35
C LYS A 471 17.18 -23.46 11.79
N ALA A 472 16.88 -22.20 12.01
CA ALA A 472 16.73 -21.64 13.36
C ALA A 472 15.55 -22.27 14.12
N GLU A 473 14.52 -22.73 13.40
CA GLU A 473 13.38 -23.50 13.93
C GLU A 473 13.67 -25.01 14.06
N GLY A 474 14.89 -25.45 13.75
CA GLY A 474 15.32 -26.86 13.86
C GLY A 474 15.09 -27.72 12.63
N ASP A 475 14.69 -27.14 11.51
CA ASP A 475 14.48 -27.89 10.27
C ASP A 475 15.81 -28.15 9.54
N THR A 476 16.25 -29.40 9.53
CA THR A 476 17.49 -29.83 8.88
C THR A 476 17.29 -30.33 7.44
N SER A 477 16.04 -30.44 6.97
CA SER A 477 15.73 -30.96 5.64
C SER A 477 15.74 -29.88 4.54
N VAL A 478 16.04 -28.64 4.89
CA VAL A 478 16.01 -27.50 3.99
C VAL A 478 17.18 -27.53 3.01
N LYS A 479 16.87 -27.40 1.73
CA LYS A 479 17.83 -27.27 0.65
C LYS A 479 18.01 -25.79 0.28
N LYS A 480 19.18 -25.24 0.64
CA LYS A 480 19.56 -23.89 0.20
C LYS A 480 19.89 -23.89 -1.29
N VAL A 481 19.31 -22.96 -2.04
CA VAL A 481 19.58 -22.76 -3.46
C VAL A 481 19.93 -21.30 -3.76
N LYS A 482 20.52 -21.06 -4.92
CA LYS A 482 20.82 -19.72 -5.45
C LYS A 482 19.55 -19.02 -5.91
N CYS A 483 19.62 -17.72 -6.18
CA CYS A 483 18.54 -16.93 -6.76
C CYS A 483 18.04 -17.55 -8.08
N SER A 484 18.96 -17.86 -8.99
CA SER A 484 18.66 -18.50 -10.28
C SER A 484 18.06 -19.91 -10.14
N GLU A 485 18.58 -20.72 -9.22
CA GLU A 485 18.09 -22.08 -8.94
C GLU A 485 16.72 -22.08 -8.26
N PHE A 486 16.40 -21.05 -7.48
CA PHE A 486 15.06 -20.88 -6.91
C PHE A 486 14.03 -20.65 -8.00
N ALA A 487 14.37 -19.86 -9.04
CA ALA A 487 13.52 -19.72 -10.21
C ALA A 487 13.27 -21.07 -10.91
N ASP A 488 14.29 -21.92 -11.07
CA ASP A 488 14.11 -23.27 -11.61
C ASP A 488 13.20 -24.14 -10.75
N ALA A 489 13.32 -24.04 -9.42
CA ALA A 489 12.43 -24.75 -8.51
C ALA A 489 10.98 -24.27 -8.66
N VAL A 490 10.73 -22.97 -8.75
CA VAL A 490 9.40 -22.42 -8.98
C VAL A 490 8.81 -22.91 -10.32
N ILE A 491 9.60 -22.84 -11.40
CA ILE A 491 9.17 -23.31 -12.73
C ILE A 491 8.81 -24.81 -12.72
N SER A 492 9.57 -25.62 -12.03
CA SER A 492 9.35 -27.08 -11.98
C SER A 492 8.06 -27.47 -11.27
N HIS A 493 7.51 -26.59 -10.40
CA HIS A 493 6.28 -26.83 -9.64
C HIS A 493 5.03 -26.16 -10.23
N MET A 494 5.13 -25.45 -11.34
CA MET A 494 3.99 -24.82 -12.03
C MET A 494 2.93 -25.78 -12.57
#